data_206eafcebfe6b1f1a4ba0468ac7d09d9
#
_entry.id   206eafcebfe6b1f1a4ba0468ac7d09d9
#
_cell.length_a   1.000
_cell.length_b   1.000
_cell.length_c   1.000
_cell.angle_alpha   90.00
_cell.angle_beta   90.00
_cell.angle_gamma   90.00
#
_symmetry.space_group_name_H-M   'P 1'
#
loop_
_entity.id
_entity.type
_entity.pdbx_description
1 polymer ?
#
loop_
_entity_poly.entity_id
_entity_poly.type
_entity_poly.pdbx_seq_one_letter_code
_entity_poly.pdbx_strand_id
1 'polypeptide(L)'
;MSTDTDNASALESFVDEGWISEILYEVKSGKEATVFCCRGGTLAPAPLVAAKVYRPIETRGFKNDAMYVGGRLHMARNGRAKRAVQVKSAFGRRVQYGTWLEQEWEVLRALDQAGVSVPRPLARGDRAILMEFLGDETRASTPLHELTPDRGTAARLVDEVLGDVELMLDCDCVHGDLSAYNVVHHRGRAVIIDFPQAVDPRLNHAGCSLLFRDIENMCRWAARHGVDRPAGKIASRLWQRFLVGELG
;
A
#
# COMPACT_ATOMS: atom_id res chain seq x y z
N MET A 1 -2.75 0.21 27.71
CA MET A 1 -3.57 1.42 27.88
C MET A 1 -3.09 2.63 27.07
N SER A 2 -1.83 2.70 26.60
CA SER A 2 -1.30 3.89 25.86
C SER A 2 -1.63 3.87 24.35
N THR A 3 -1.71 2.71 23.69
CA THR A 3 -1.91 2.60 22.23
C THR A 3 -3.34 2.87 21.76
N ASP A 4 -4.35 2.54 22.55
CA ASP A 4 -5.76 2.75 22.17
C ASP A 4 -6.16 4.25 22.20
N THR A 5 -5.67 4.97 23.23
CA THR A 5 -5.90 6.42 23.33
C THR A 5 -5.22 7.18 22.20
N ASP A 6 -4.03 6.72 21.77
CA ASP A 6 -3.22 7.33 20.72
C ASP A 6 -3.84 7.10 19.32
N ASN A 7 -4.47 5.93 19.09
CA ASN A 7 -5.20 5.63 17.86
C ASN A 7 -6.52 6.38 17.78
N ALA A 8 -7.26 6.50 18.88
CA ALA A 8 -8.49 7.27 18.95
C ALA A 8 -8.26 8.75 18.59
N SER A 9 -7.23 9.38 19.18
CA SER A 9 -6.86 10.77 18.87
C SER A 9 -6.49 10.98 17.39
N ALA A 10 -5.89 9.98 16.72
CA ALA A 10 -5.58 10.09 15.30
C ALA A 10 -6.83 10.07 14.40
N LEU A 11 -7.97 9.62 14.91
CA LEU A 11 -9.24 9.52 14.17
C LEU A 11 -10.26 10.62 14.56
N GLU A 12 -9.99 11.40 15.60
CA GLU A 12 -10.88 12.46 16.08
C GLU A 12 -11.24 13.46 14.97
N SER A 13 -10.26 13.90 14.17
CA SER A 13 -10.51 14.84 13.08
C SER A 13 -11.48 14.26 12.04
N PHE A 14 -11.40 12.97 11.73
CA PHE A 14 -12.33 12.35 10.78
C PHE A 14 -13.74 12.17 11.35
N VAL A 15 -13.87 12.03 12.67
CA VAL A 15 -15.18 12.00 13.35
C VAL A 15 -15.78 13.42 13.35
N ASP A 16 -15.01 14.43 13.71
CA ASP A 16 -15.45 15.83 13.77
C ASP A 16 -15.86 16.35 12.39
N GLU A 17 -15.12 15.97 11.35
CA GLU A 17 -15.44 16.31 9.96
C GLU A 17 -16.64 15.52 9.40
N GLY A 18 -17.08 14.45 10.05
CA GLY A 18 -18.20 13.62 9.60
C GLY A 18 -17.84 12.54 8.57
N TRP A 19 -16.58 12.17 8.44
CA TRP A 19 -16.15 11.02 7.64
C TRP A 19 -16.42 9.69 8.35
N ILE A 20 -16.25 9.65 9.68
CA ILE A 20 -16.47 8.49 10.53
C ILE A 20 -17.56 8.81 11.54
N SER A 21 -18.52 7.91 11.74
CA SER A 21 -19.52 8.00 12.82
C SER A 21 -19.21 7.09 14.00
N GLU A 22 -18.53 5.96 13.76
CA GLU A 22 -18.21 4.95 14.76
C GLU A 22 -17.00 4.12 14.35
N ILE A 23 -16.11 3.77 15.28
CA ILE A 23 -15.04 2.78 15.08
C ILE A 23 -15.61 1.42 15.47
N LEU A 24 -15.70 0.48 14.51
CA LEU A 24 -16.34 -0.81 14.73
C LEU A 24 -15.39 -1.85 15.33
N TYR A 25 -14.25 -2.09 14.68
CA TYR A 25 -13.25 -3.05 15.16
C TYR A 25 -11.88 -2.83 14.50
N GLU A 26 -10.85 -3.39 15.15
CA GLU A 26 -9.51 -3.49 14.59
C GLU A 26 -9.47 -4.64 13.57
N VAL A 27 -9.10 -4.34 12.33
CA VAL A 27 -8.95 -5.32 11.24
C VAL A 27 -7.59 -6.02 11.35
N LYS A 28 -6.53 -5.23 11.55
CA LYS A 28 -5.16 -5.73 11.61
C LYS A 28 -4.25 -4.73 12.31
N SER A 29 -3.43 -5.22 13.22
CA SER A 29 -2.37 -4.44 13.84
C SER A 29 -1.00 -4.93 13.40
N GLY A 30 -0.26 -4.05 12.74
CA GLY A 30 1.10 -4.30 12.25
C GLY A 30 2.15 -3.50 13.01
N LYS A 31 3.41 -3.63 12.58
CA LYS A 31 4.53 -2.87 13.17
C LYS A 31 4.48 -1.38 12.82
N GLU A 32 3.92 -1.02 11.66
CA GLU A 32 3.92 0.32 11.10
C GLU A 32 2.59 1.04 11.29
N ALA A 33 1.48 0.32 11.19
CA ALA A 33 0.14 0.87 11.28
C ALA A 33 -0.86 -0.14 11.86
N THR A 34 -1.98 0.39 12.34
CA THR A 34 -3.18 -0.38 12.69
C THR A 34 -4.31 0.03 11.74
N VAL A 35 -5.04 -0.93 11.19
CA VAL A 35 -6.19 -0.70 10.32
C VAL A 35 -7.47 -0.97 11.10
N PHE A 36 -8.40 -0.02 11.05
CA PHE A 36 -9.71 -0.12 11.67
C PHE A 36 -10.80 -0.16 10.60
N CYS A 37 -11.84 -0.96 10.83
CA CYS A 37 -13.11 -0.84 10.15
C CYS A 37 -13.95 0.19 10.90
N CYS A 38 -14.45 1.17 10.17
CA CYS A 38 -15.25 2.25 10.73
C CYS A 38 -16.58 2.35 9.97
N ARG A 39 -17.62 2.74 10.69
CA ARG A 39 -18.90 3.15 10.08
C ARG A 39 -18.70 4.52 9.43
N GLY A 40 -19.08 4.63 8.17
CA GLY A 40 -19.07 5.89 7.44
C GLY A 40 -19.99 6.93 8.08
N GLY A 41 -19.54 8.17 8.11
CA GLY A 41 -20.33 9.33 8.50
C GLY A 41 -21.01 9.98 7.29
N THR A 42 -21.48 11.20 7.46
CA THR A 42 -22.23 11.95 6.43
C THR A 42 -21.43 12.29 5.17
N LEU A 43 -20.12 12.40 5.29
CA LEU A 43 -19.21 12.66 4.15
C LEU A 43 -18.71 11.37 3.48
N ALA A 44 -18.87 10.21 4.11
CA ALA A 44 -18.39 8.95 3.57
C ALA A 44 -19.25 8.50 2.37
N PRO A 45 -18.63 8.05 1.27
CA PRO A 45 -19.37 7.59 0.08
C PRO A 45 -19.94 6.18 0.24
N ALA A 46 -19.65 5.50 1.35
CA ALA A 46 -20.07 4.13 1.63
C ALA A 46 -20.34 3.92 3.13
N PRO A 47 -21.17 2.90 3.50
CA PRO A 47 -21.49 2.61 4.90
C PRO A 47 -20.28 2.23 5.75
N LEU A 48 -19.24 1.65 5.13
CA LEU A 48 -18.01 1.22 5.79
C LEU A 48 -16.81 1.87 5.12
N VAL A 49 -15.87 2.30 5.96
CA VAL A 49 -14.58 2.88 5.55
C VAL A 49 -13.44 2.26 6.37
N ALA A 50 -12.26 2.19 5.80
CA ALA A 50 -11.06 1.74 6.49
C ALA A 50 -10.22 2.95 6.93
N ALA A 51 -9.79 2.94 8.18
CA ALA A 51 -8.86 3.92 8.70
C ALA A 51 -7.51 3.26 9.01
N LYS A 52 -6.46 3.58 8.25
CA LYS A 52 -5.09 3.12 8.46
C LYS A 52 -4.36 4.16 9.31
N VAL A 53 -4.21 3.86 10.59
CA VAL A 53 -3.56 4.72 11.59
C VAL A 53 -2.10 4.31 11.75
N TYR A 54 -1.18 5.22 11.48
CA TYR A 54 0.25 4.96 11.55
C TYR A 54 0.78 5.14 12.96
N ARG A 55 1.63 4.20 13.40
CA ARG A 55 2.26 4.25 14.72
C ARG A 55 3.27 5.40 14.81
N PRO A 56 3.44 6.05 15.96
CA PRO A 56 4.50 7.01 16.17
C PRO A 56 5.88 6.41 15.87
N ILE A 57 6.80 7.21 15.36
CA ILE A 57 8.15 6.80 14.91
C ILE A 57 8.96 6.14 16.04
N GLU A 58 8.73 6.54 17.27
CA GLU A 58 9.46 6.08 18.47
C GLU A 58 9.28 4.57 18.71
N THR A 59 8.21 3.98 18.20
CA THR A 59 7.85 2.57 18.39
C THR A 59 8.20 1.65 17.21
N ARG A 60 8.76 2.18 16.11
CA ARG A 60 9.06 1.41 14.89
C ARG A 60 10.48 0.87 14.88
N GLY A 61 10.65 -0.43 14.66
CA GLY A 61 11.95 -1.08 14.48
C GLY A 61 12.39 -1.10 13.02
N PHE A 62 13.29 -0.18 12.64
CA PHE A 62 13.80 -0.05 11.27
C PHE A 62 14.93 -1.04 10.97
N LYS A 63 14.65 -2.21 10.41
CA LYS A 63 15.71 -3.15 9.99
C LYS A 63 16.05 -3.15 8.49
N ASN A 64 15.18 -2.64 7.60
CA ASN A 64 15.40 -2.71 6.14
C ASN A 64 15.30 -1.37 5.39
N ASP A 65 15.45 -0.25 6.08
CA ASP A 65 15.16 1.09 5.54
C ASP A 65 16.17 1.60 4.49
N ALA A 66 17.40 1.09 4.48
CA ALA A 66 18.48 1.64 3.66
C ALA A 66 18.23 1.50 2.13
N MET A 67 17.56 0.43 1.70
CA MET A 67 17.30 0.16 0.28
C MET A 67 16.16 1.05 -0.27
N TYR A 68 15.27 1.52 0.59
CA TYR A 68 14.11 2.34 0.23
C TYR A 68 14.33 3.84 0.44
N VAL A 69 15.29 4.23 1.28
CA VAL A 69 15.62 5.64 1.61
C VAL A 69 16.21 6.40 0.41
N GLY A 70 16.93 5.73 -0.49
CA GLY A 70 17.59 6.37 -1.64
C GLY A 70 16.62 7.12 -2.57
N GLY A 71 15.48 6.53 -2.91
CA GLY A 71 14.46 7.16 -3.77
C GLY A 71 13.58 8.19 -3.04
N ARG A 72 13.44 8.08 -1.72
CA ARG A 72 12.57 8.95 -0.90
C ARG A 72 13.20 10.29 -0.53
N LEU A 73 14.53 10.38 -0.47
CA LEU A 73 15.26 11.62 -0.10
C LEU A 73 15.06 12.77 -1.10
N HIS A 74 14.63 12.46 -2.33
CA HIS A 74 14.35 13.51 -3.33
C HIS A 74 13.09 14.35 -3.00
N MET A 75 12.15 13.83 -2.21
CA MET A 75 10.93 14.56 -1.85
C MET A 75 11.13 15.57 -0.71
N ALA A 76 12.23 15.52 0.05
CA ALA A 76 12.53 16.54 1.05
C ALA A 76 12.95 17.85 0.37
N ARG A 77 12.06 18.85 0.37
CA ARG A 77 12.17 20.13 -0.35
C ARG A 77 13.33 21.04 0.09
N ASN A 78 14.02 20.77 1.21
CA ASN A 78 15.13 21.60 1.66
C ASN A 78 16.31 20.79 2.20
N GLY A 79 17.54 21.33 2.05
CA GLY A 79 18.78 20.65 2.44
C GLY A 79 18.93 20.41 3.95
N ARG A 80 18.19 21.17 4.79
CA ARG A 80 18.21 21.01 6.24
C ARG A 80 17.39 19.78 6.68
N ALA A 81 16.24 19.57 6.03
CA ALA A 81 15.43 18.37 6.22
C ALA A 81 16.17 17.11 5.76
N LYS A 82 16.85 17.14 4.59
CA LYS A 82 17.68 16.03 4.11
C LYS A 82 18.78 15.63 5.11
N ARG A 83 19.53 16.61 5.65
CA ARG A 83 20.56 16.34 6.68
C ARG A 83 19.98 15.79 7.97
N ALA A 84 18.84 16.32 8.44
CA ALA A 84 18.18 15.86 9.65
C ALA A 84 17.70 14.41 9.54
N VAL A 85 17.19 13.99 8.39
CA VAL A 85 16.82 12.60 8.09
C VAL A 85 18.05 11.69 8.11
N GLN A 86 19.16 12.11 7.47
CA GLN A 86 20.42 11.34 7.45
C GLN A 86 21.02 11.13 8.85
N VAL A 87 20.91 12.13 9.74
CA VAL A 87 21.45 12.07 11.11
C VAL A 87 20.48 11.37 12.09
N LYS A 88 19.30 10.89 11.63
CA LYS A 88 18.28 10.23 12.46
C LYS A 88 17.85 11.04 13.69
N SER A 89 17.89 12.37 13.61
CA SER A 89 17.43 13.26 14.68
C SER A 89 15.91 13.15 14.91
N ALA A 90 15.40 13.59 16.07
CA ALA A 90 13.96 13.63 16.34
C ALA A 90 13.19 14.48 15.32
N PHE A 91 13.78 15.58 14.84
CA PHE A 91 13.24 16.38 13.75
C PHE A 91 13.26 15.62 12.41
N GLY A 92 14.39 14.94 12.08
CA GLY A 92 14.51 14.12 10.87
C GLY A 92 13.53 12.97 10.84
N ARG A 93 13.27 12.32 11.97
CA ARG A 93 12.26 11.26 12.09
C ARG A 93 10.84 11.80 11.82
N ARG A 94 10.48 12.97 12.35
CA ARG A 94 9.16 13.61 12.05
C ARG A 94 9.00 13.99 10.59
N VAL A 95 10.06 14.51 9.97
CA VAL A 95 10.07 14.81 8.53
C VAL A 95 9.93 13.52 7.71
N GLN A 96 10.64 12.47 8.09
CA GLN A 96 10.56 11.16 7.42
C GLN A 96 9.15 10.54 7.54
N TYR A 97 8.53 10.65 8.71
CA TYR A 97 7.16 10.18 8.94
C TYR A 97 6.14 10.92 8.06
N GLY A 98 6.17 12.25 8.07
CA GLY A 98 5.28 13.06 7.21
C GLY A 98 5.44 12.73 5.73
N THR A 99 6.68 12.45 5.28
CA THR A 99 6.93 12.05 3.89
C THR A 99 6.39 10.66 3.57
N TRP A 100 6.35 9.71 4.52
CA TRP A 100 5.82 8.36 4.27
C TRP A 100 4.31 8.33 4.11
N LEU A 101 3.58 8.95 5.04
CA LEU A 101 2.13 9.05 4.95
C LEU A 101 1.73 9.83 3.69
N GLU A 102 2.42 10.94 3.42
CA GLU A 102 2.24 11.73 2.21
C GLU A 102 2.48 10.89 0.95
N GLN A 103 3.59 10.16 0.91
CA GLN A 103 3.94 9.32 -0.23
C GLN A 103 2.90 8.21 -0.45
N GLU A 104 2.50 7.48 0.61
CA GLU A 104 1.49 6.42 0.47
C GLU A 104 0.15 7.00 0.02
N TRP A 105 -0.25 8.16 0.53
CA TRP A 105 -1.44 8.86 0.09
C TRP A 105 -1.39 9.24 -1.40
N GLU A 106 -0.30 9.86 -1.85
CA GLU A 106 -0.14 10.26 -3.26
C GLU A 106 -0.04 9.06 -4.20
N VAL A 107 0.66 7.99 -3.79
CA VAL A 107 0.70 6.72 -4.55
C VAL A 107 -0.70 6.14 -4.68
N LEU A 108 -1.45 6.02 -3.58
CA LEU A 108 -2.80 5.46 -3.61
C LEU A 108 -3.72 6.26 -4.54
N ARG A 109 -3.65 7.60 -4.47
CA ARG A 109 -4.43 8.47 -5.33
C ARG A 109 -4.08 8.34 -6.81
N ALA A 110 -2.80 8.30 -7.13
CA ALA A 110 -2.33 8.15 -8.50
C ALA A 110 -2.78 6.81 -9.10
N LEU A 111 -2.64 5.72 -8.31
CA LEU A 111 -3.02 4.38 -8.74
C LEU A 111 -4.54 4.23 -8.90
N ASP A 112 -5.35 4.76 -7.98
CA ASP A 112 -6.81 4.78 -8.09
C ASP A 112 -7.26 5.55 -9.35
N GLN A 113 -6.66 6.71 -9.63
CA GLN A 113 -6.94 7.50 -10.82
C GLN A 113 -6.54 6.81 -12.13
N ALA A 114 -5.49 6.00 -12.09
CA ALA A 114 -5.03 5.19 -13.23
C ALA A 114 -5.85 3.90 -13.44
N GLY A 115 -6.80 3.61 -12.54
CA GLY A 115 -7.65 2.43 -12.63
C GLY A 115 -7.01 1.14 -12.12
N VAL A 116 -5.90 1.23 -11.37
CA VAL A 116 -5.32 0.09 -10.65
C VAL A 116 -6.30 -0.35 -9.56
N SER A 117 -6.45 -1.67 -9.37
CA SER A 117 -7.30 -2.23 -8.32
C SER A 117 -6.67 -2.03 -6.94
N VAL A 118 -6.93 -0.87 -6.33
CA VAL A 118 -6.49 -0.48 -4.98
C VAL A 118 -7.68 0.02 -4.16
N PRO A 119 -7.62 0.04 -2.82
CA PRO A 119 -8.65 0.69 -2.01
C PRO A 119 -8.72 2.18 -2.37
N ARG A 120 -9.91 2.67 -2.74
CA ARG A 120 -10.10 4.08 -3.10
C ARG A 120 -9.76 4.98 -1.90
N PRO A 121 -8.79 5.92 -2.02
CA PRO A 121 -8.47 6.87 -0.97
C PRO A 121 -9.59 7.90 -0.81
N LEU A 122 -9.97 8.23 0.43
CA LEU A 122 -11.09 9.12 0.75
C LEU A 122 -10.64 10.42 1.38
N ALA A 123 -9.86 10.33 2.47
CA ALA A 123 -9.36 11.48 3.21
C ALA A 123 -8.01 11.17 3.88
N ARG A 124 -7.27 12.21 4.21
CA ARG A 124 -5.98 12.11 4.90
C ARG A 124 -5.95 13.06 6.09
N GLY A 125 -5.61 12.52 7.25
CA GLY A 125 -5.31 13.25 8.47
C GLY A 125 -3.80 13.34 8.73
N ASP A 126 -3.43 13.82 9.92
CA ASP A 126 -2.02 13.97 10.34
C ASP A 126 -1.30 12.63 10.50
N ARG A 127 -2.01 11.60 10.95
CA ARG A 127 -1.46 10.28 11.28
C ARG A 127 -2.26 9.11 10.70
N ALA A 128 -3.26 9.38 9.87
CA ALA A 128 -4.10 8.33 9.31
C ALA A 128 -4.52 8.63 7.87
N ILE A 129 -4.76 7.56 7.11
CA ILE A 129 -5.38 7.58 5.79
C ILE A 129 -6.73 6.89 5.90
N LEU A 130 -7.77 7.56 5.44
CA LEU A 130 -9.10 7.00 5.28
C LEU A 130 -9.28 6.54 3.83
N MET A 131 -9.77 5.31 3.66
CA MET A 131 -9.93 4.68 2.36
C MET A 131 -11.13 3.75 2.34
N GLU A 132 -11.48 3.24 1.16
CA GLU A 132 -12.48 2.20 0.99
C GLU A 132 -12.19 1.00 1.89
N PHE A 133 -13.23 0.51 2.58
CA PHE A 133 -13.14 -0.72 3.34
C PHE A 133 -13.41 -1.92 2.44
N LEU A 134 -12.46 -2.83 2.36
CA LEU A 134 -12.58 -4.07 1.62
C LEU A 134 -13.10 -5.17 2.56
N GLY A 135 -14.41 -5.35 2.60
CA GLY A 135 -15.05 -6.31 3.50
C GLY A 135 -16.56 -6.09 3.63
N ASP A 136 -17.12 -6.63 4.70
CA ASP A 136 -18.47 -6.43 5.17
C ASP A 136 -18.49 -6.03 6.66
N GLU A 137 -19.68 -5.90 7.26
CA GLU A 137 -19.81 -5.50 8.68
C GLU A 137 -19.19 -6.49 9.67
N THR A 138 -18.94 -7.73 9.25
CA THR A 138 -18.47 -8.81 10.13
C THR A 138 -16.98 -9.09 9.99
N ARG A 139 -16.42 -8.86 8.81
CA ARG A 139 -15.01 -9.18 8.53
C ARG A 139 -14.45 -8.42 7.32
N ALA A 140 -13.15 -8.24 7.32
CA ALA A 140 -12.40 -7.81 6.16
C ALA A 140 -12.33 -8.91 5.07
N SER A 141 -12.14 -8.49 3.83
CA SER A 141 -11.89 -9.39 2.70
C SER A 141 -10.64 -10.24 2.90
N THR A 142 -10.71 -11.47 2.41
CA THR A 142 -9.66 -12.49 2.64
C THR A 142 -8.42 -12.19 1.79
N PRO A 143 -7.21 -12.12 2.37
CA PRO A 143 -5.97 -12.03 1.61
C PRO A 143 -5.73 -13.29 0.77
N LEU A 144 -5.04 -13.14 -0.38
CA LEU A 144 -4.80 -14.28 -1.28
C LEU A 144 -4.00 -15.41 -0.63
N HIS A 145 -3.15 -15.14 0.35
CA HIS A 145 -2.37 -16.18 1.03
C HIS A 145 -3.23 -17.13 1.88
N GLU A 146 -4.44 -16.72 2.25
CA GLU A 146 -5.41 -17.53 3.00
C GLU A 146 -6.42 -18.23 2.08
N LEU A 147 -6.45 -17.87 0.78
CA LEU A 147 -7.37 -18.49 -0.17
C LEU A 147 -6.84 -19.85 -0.66
N THR A 148 -7.80 -20.75 -0.87
CA THR A 148 -7.59 -22.03 -1.59
C THR A 148 -8.48 -22.07 -2.84
N PRO A 149 -8.21 -21.22 -3.85
CA PRO A 149 -9.04 -21.14 -5.05
C PRO A 149 -8.82 -22.34 -5.95
N ASP A 150 -9.81 -22.63 -6.79
CA ASP A 150 -9.60 -23.52 -7.91
C ASP A 150 -8.61 -22.90 -8.93
N ARG A 151 -8.11 -23.76 -9.87
CA ARG A 151 -7.12 -23.33 -10.86
C ARG A 151 -7.61 -22.18 -11.75
N GLY A 152 -8.89 -22.17 -12.13
CA GLY A 152 -9.47 -21.13 -12.98
C GLY A 152 -9.51 -19.77 -12.26
N THR A 153 -9.98 -19.78 -11.02
CA THR A 153 -9.99 -18.59 -10.16
C THR A 153 -8.57 -18.09 -9.87
N ALA A 154 -7.62 -18.98 -9.56
CA ALA A 154 -6.23 -18.58 -9.33
C ALA A 154 -5.59 -17.96 -10.58
N ALA A 155 -5.87 -18.52 -11.78
CA ALA A 155 -5.38 -17.98 -13.04
C ALA A 155 -5.91 -16.56 -13.29
N ARG A 156 -7.20 -16.34 -13.11
CA ARG A 156 -7.81 -15.02 -13.27
C ARG A 156 -7.24 -13.99 -12.28
N LEU A 157 -7.14 -14.35 -11.00
CA LEU A 157 -6.64 -13.45 -9.97
C LEU A 157 -5.18 -13.06 -10.20
N VAL A 158 -4.30 -14.00 -10.59
CA VAL A 158 -2.90 -13.66 -10.89
C VAL A 158 -2.80 -12.78 -12.13
N ASP A 159 -3.62 -13.04 -13.16
CA ASP A 159 -3.60 -12.25 -14.39
C ASP A 159 -4.13 -10.81 -14.12
N GLU A 160 -5.16 -10.63 -13.28
CA GLU A 160 -5.61 -9.32 -12.80
C GLU A 160 -4.46 -8.56 -12.09
N VAL A 161 -3.77 -9.19 -11.13
CA VAL A 161 -2.65 -8.55 -10.42
C VAL A 161 -1.50 -8.20 -11.37
N LEU A 162 -1.18 -9.06 -12.34
CA LEU A 162 -0.12 -8.77 -13.32
C LEU A 162 -0.49 -7.61 -14.25
N GLY A 163 -1.77 -7.46 -14.59
CA GLY A 163 -2.30 -6.29 -15.29
C GLY A 163 -2.18 -5.02 -14.46
N ASP A 164 -2.54 -5.08 -13.17
CA ASP A 164 -2.37 -3.96 -12.24
C ASP A 164 -0.88 -3.58 -12.06
N VAL A 165 0.05 -4.55 -12.03
CA VAL A 165 1.50 -4.28 -11.99
C VAL A 165 1.97 -3.53 -13.24
N GLU A 166 1.42 -3.84 -14.42
CA GLU A 166 1.71 -3.09 -15.66
C GLU A 166 1.22 -1.63 -15.55
N LEU A 167 -0.01 -1.40 -15.10
CA LEU A 167 -0.56 -0.05 -14.86
C LEU A 167 0.22 0.71 -13.78
N MET A 168 0.63 0.05 -12.71
CA MET A 168 1.48 0.66 -11.68
C MET A 168 2.80 1.13 -12.26
N LEU A 169 3.43 0.32 -13.11
CA LEU A 169 4.70 0.65 -13.73
C LEU A 169 4.54 1.83 -14.73
N ASP A 170 3.40 1.94 -15.41
CA ASP A 170 3.03 3.09 -16.24
C ASP A 170 2.89 4.39 -15.41
N CYS A 171 2.49 4.25 -14.14
CA CYS A 171 2.48 5.34 -13.16
C CYS A 171 3.83 5.56 -12.46
N ASP A 172 4.94 5.08 -13.00
CA ASP A 172 6.28 5.15 -12.38
C ASP A 172 6.32 4.54 -10.97
N CYS A 173 5.55 3.50 -10.71
CA CYS A 173 5.40 2.89 -9.40
C CYS A 173 5.71 1.40 -9.43
N VAL A 174 6.61 0.95 -8.54
CA VAL A 174 6.84 -0.46 -8.20
C VAL A 174 6.46 -0.64 -6.74
N HIS A 175 5.63 -1.64 -6.42
CA HIS A 175 5.13 -1.89 -5.06
C HIS A 175 6.25 -2.11 -4.05
N GLY A 176 7.25 -2.92 -4.43
CA GLY A 176 8.43 -3.18 -3.63
C GLY A 176 8.23 -4.18 -2.49
N ASP A 177 7.00 -4.67 -2.25
CA ASP A 177 6.67 -5.76 -1.31
C ASP A 177 5.41 -6.52 -1.72
N LEU A 178 5.15 -6.62 -3.05
CA LEU A 178 3.98 -7.32 -3.55
C LEU A 178 4.09 -8.82 -3.30
N SER A 179 3.03 -9.36 -2.72
CA SER A 179 2.89 -10.79 -2.43
C SER A 179 1.42 -11.13 -2.15
N ALA A 180 1.10 -12.41 -2.02
CA ALA A 180 -0.25 -12.86 -1.66
C ALA A 180 -0.76 -12.32 -0.30
N TYR A 181 0.12 -11.77 0.53
CA TYR A 181 -0.24 -11.09 1.80
C TYR A 181 -0.77 -9.68 1.58
N ASN A 182 -0.35 -9.03 0.49
CA ASN A 182 -0.68 -7.64 0.13
C ASN A 182 -1.64 -7.56 -1.05
N VAL A 183 -2.37 -8.64 -1.33
CA VAL A 183 -3.50 -8.68 -2.27
C VAL A 183 -4.68 -9.34 -1.58
N VAL A 184 -5.85 -8.70 -1.61
CA VAL A 184 -7.09 -9.25 -1.05
C VAL A 184 -8.08 -9.62 -2.15
N HIS A 185 -8.86 -10.68 -1.90
CA HIS A 185 -9.95 -11.08 -2.77
C HIS A 185 -11.24 -10.39 -2.33
N HIS A 186 -11.64 -9.35 -3.03
CA HIS A 186 -12.85 -8.57 -2.71
C HIS A 186 -13.83 -8.60 -3.88
N ARG A 187 -15.08 -9.04 -3.62
CA ARG A 187 -16.16 -9.10 -4.61
C ARG A 187 -15.76 -9.75 -5.94
N GLY A 188 -15.01 -10.83 -5.85
CA GLY A 188 -14.57 -11.60 -7.02
C GLY A 188 -13.32 -11.07 -7.71
N ARG A 189 -12.70 -9.98 -7.25
CA ARG A 189 -11.51 -9.35 -7.85
C ARG A 189 -10.31 -9.37 -6.90
N ALA A 190 -9.11 -9.30 -7.47
CA ALA A 190 -7.89 -9.02 -6.73
C ALA A 190 -7.77 -7.52 -6.49
N VAL A 191 -7.46 -7.10 -5.26
CA VAL A 191 -7.21 -5.70 -4.88
C VAL A 191 -5.88 -5.61 -4.16
N ILE A 192 -4.96 -4.80 -4.67
CA ILE A 192 -3.61 -4.62 -4.09
C ILE A 192 -3.70 -3.62 -2.94
N ILE A 193 -3.05 -3.95 -1.82
CA ILE A 193 -3.03 -3.13 -0.59
C ILE A 193 -1.62 -2.93 -0.08
N ASP A 194 -1.41 -1.92 0.77
CA ASP A 194 -0.20 -1.72 1.59
C ASP A 194 1.04 -1.25 0.82
N PHE A 195 1.09 0.05 0.50
CA PHE A 195 2.09 0.71 -0.35
C PHE A 195 3.25 1.45 0.36
N PRO A 196 3.59 1.22 1.65
CA PRO A 196 4.65 1.98 2.31
C PRO A 196 6.04 1.71 1.72
N GLN A 197 6.20 0.61 0.98
CA GLN A 197 7.45 0.22 0.31
C GLN A 197 7.49 0.59 -1.18
N ALA A 198 6.44 1.24 -1.70
CA ALA A 198 6.38 1.66 -3.09
C ALA A 198 7.51 2.63 -3.46
N VAL A 199 8.09 2.45 -4.63
CA VAL A 199 9.20 3.25 -5.14
C VAL A 199 8.98 3.70 -6.57
N ASP A 200 9.53 4.87 -6.90
CA ASP A 200 9.68 5.31 -8.29
C ASP A 200 10.93 4.62 -8.90
N PRO A 201 10.75 3.74 -9.90
CA PRO A 201 11.85 2.98 -10.50
C PRO A 201 12.85 3.85 -11.28
N ARG A 202 12.50 5.07 -11.65
CA ARG A 202 13.41 6.04 -12.30
C ARG A 202 14.42 6.60 -11.31
N LEU A 203 14.06 6.65 -10.03
CA LEU A 203 14.84 7.26 -8.95
C LEU A 203 15.48 6.23 -8.03
N ASN A 204 15.05 4.97 -8.12
CA ASN A 204 15.52 3.90 -7.26
C ASN A 204 16.25 2.82 -8.08
N HIS A 205 17.57 2.69 -7.87
CA HIS A 205 18.39 1.67 -8.56
C HIS A 205 17.94 0.22 -8.31
N ALA A 206 17.20 -0.04 -7.22
CA ALA A 206 16.62 -1.35 -6.95
C ALA A 206 15.26 -1.57 -7.66
N GLY A 207 14.70 -0.58 -8.36
CA GLY A 207 13.36 -0.66 -8.97
C GLY A 207 13.18 -1.90 -9.85
N CYS A 208 14.15 -2.19 -10.71
CA CYS A 208 14.14 -3.40 -11.55
C CYS A 208 14.06 -4.69 -10.71
N SER A 209 14.95 -4.85 -9.74
CA SER A 209 15.00 -6.05 -8.90
C SER A 209 13.78 -6.21 -8.01
N LEU A 210 13.18 -5.10 -7.56
CA LEU A 210 11.93 -5.09 -6.81
C LEU A 210 10.76 -5.56 -7.69
N LEU A 211 10.64 -5.05 -8.91
CA LEU A 211 9.61 -5.49 -9.87
C LEU A 211 9.71 -6.99 -10.15
N PHE A 212 10.92 -7.50 -10.39
CA PHE A 212 11.13 -8.93 -10.63
C PHE A 212 10.68 -9.78 -9.44
N ARG A 213 11.05 -9.38 -8.21
CA ARG A 213 10.65 -10.07 -6.98
C ARG A 213 9.14 -10.04 -6.77
N ASP A 214 8.50 -8.92 -7.00
CA ASP A 214 7.07 -8.72 -6.85
C ASP A 214 6.29 -9.66 -7.80
N ILE A 215 6.66 -9.70 -9.09
CA ILE A 215 6.07 -10.60 -10.09
C ILE A 215 6.34 -12.07 -9.73
N GLU A 216 7.58 -12.41 -9.32
CA GLU A 216 7.92 -13.77 -8.90
C GLU A 216 7.08 -14.25 -7.72
N ASN A 217 6.84 -13.40 -6.72
CA ASN A 217 6.01 -13.74 -5.57
C ASN A 217 4.58 -14.08 -5.98
N MET A 218 3.99 -13.32 -6.90
CA MET A 218 2.63 -13.57 -7.39
C MET A 218 2.55 -14.83 -8.25
N CYS A 219 3.52 -15.03 -9.15
CA CYS A 219 3.59 -16.26 -9.96
C CYS A 219 3.83 -17.52 -9.08
N ARG A 220 4.61 -17.39 -8.01
CA ARG A 220 4.83 -18.49 -7.05
C ARG A 220 3.54 -18.82 -6.27
N TRP A 221 2.72 -17.82 -5.91
CA TRP A 221 1.41 -18.07 -5.34
C TRP A 221 0.52 -18.83 -6.32
N ALA A 222 0.43 -18.39 -7.57
CA ALA A 222 -0.38 -19.03 -8.61
C ALA A 222 0.06 -20.48 -8.89
N ALA A 223 1.38 -20.76 -8.89
CA ALA A 223 1.94 -22.10 -9.08
C ALA A 223 1.49 -23.10 -8.01
N ARG A 224 1.28 -22.66 -6.76
CA ARG A 224 0.72 -23.50 -5.68
C ARG A 224 -0.71 -23.96 -5.96
N HIS A 225 -1.42 -23.24 -6.84
CA HIS A 225 -2.78 -23.54 -7.28
C HIS A 225 -2.83 -24.13 -8.71
N GLY A 226 -1.69 -24.68 -9.20
CA GLY A 226 -1.60 -25.33 -10.49
C GLY A 226 -1.56 -24.39 -11.70
N VAL A 227 -1.26 -23.11 -11.49
CA VAL A 227 -1.17 -22.08 -12.55
C VAL A 227 0.28 -21.67 -12.73
N ASP A 228 0.89 -22.07 -13.83
CA ASP A 228 2.25 -21.67 -14.20
C ASP A 228 2.23 -20.36 -15.00
N ARG A 229 3.10 -19.41 -14.61
CA ARG A 229 3.36 -18.16 -15.31
C ARG A 229 4.87 -17.91 -15.36
N PRO A 230 5.45 -17.59 -16.54
CA PRO A 230 6.89 -17.42 -16.70
C PRO A 230 7.34 -16.06 -16.13
N ALA A 231 7.47 -15.97 -14.80
CA ALA A 231 7.73 -14.74 -14.06
C ALA A 231 8.86 -13.89 -14.64
N GLY A 232 10.03 -14.51 -14.92
CA GLY A 232 11.18 -13.80 -15.48
C GLY A 232 10.91 -13.20 -16.87
N LYS A 233 10.15 -13.90 -17.73
CA LYS A 233 9.78 -13.37 -19.07
C LYS A 233 8.81 -12.20 -18.93
N ILE A 234 7.83 -12.30 -18.03
CA ILE A 234 6.85 -11.22 -17.75
C ILE A 234 7.58 -9.99 -17.23
N ALA A 235 8.40 -10.14 -16.20
CA ALA A 235 9.15 -9.04 -15.60
C ALA A 235 10.10 -8.37 -16.61
N SER A 236 10.84 -9.15 -17.40
CA SER A 236 11.76 -8.63 -18.43
C SER A 236 11.01 -7.83 -19.49
N ARG A 237 9.84 -8.35 -19.96
CA ARG A 237 9.02 -7.65 -20.95
C ARG A 237 8.50 -6.32 -20.42
N LEU A 238 7.95 -6.30 -19.20
CA LEU A 238 7.41 -5.07 -18.59
C LEU A 238 8.52 -4.06 -18.35
N TRP A 239 9.69 -4.50 -17.85
CA TRP A 239 10.81 -3.62 -17.63
C TRP A 239 11.37 -3.01 -18.92
N GLN A 240 11.47 -3.80 -20.01
CA GLN A 240 11.89 -3.28 -21.30
C GLN A 240 10.92 -2.25 -21.85
N ARG A 241 9.59 -2.51 -21.81
CA ARG A 241 8.57 -1.56 -22.25
C ARG A 241 8.63 -0.26 -21.43
N PHE A 242 8.85 -0.37 -20.12
CA PHE A 242 9.04 0.80 -19.26
C PHE A 242 10.25 1.64 -19.70
N LEU A 243 11.40 1.02 -19.97
CA LEU A 243 12.61 1.73 -20.37
C LEU A 243 12.49 2.48 -21.71
N VAL A 244 11.66 1.98 -22.62
CA VAL A 244 11.45 2.60 -23.93
C VAL A 244 10.19 3.50 -24.00
N GLY A 245 9.45 3.63 -22.88
CA GLY A 245 8.25 4.46 -22.82
C GLY A 245 7.05 3.88 -23.60
N GLU A 246 6.95 2.56 -23.70
CA GLU A 246 5.88 1.85 -24.42
C GLU A 246 4.80 1.27 -23.49
N LEU A 247 4.75 1.71 -22.23
CA LEU A 247 3.64 1.46 -21.32
C LEU A 247 2.64 2.60 -21.49
N GLY A 248 1.39 2.30 -21.79
CA GLY A 248 0.33 3.29 -22.02
C GLY A 248 -0.49 2.96 -23.23
#